data_41ebb654f95deb1e05cf4c11ddb8ab91
#
_entry.id   41ebb654f95deb1e05cf4c11ddb8ab91
#
_cell.length_a   1.000
_cell.length_b   1.000
_cell.length_c   1.000
_cell.angle_alpha   90.00
_cell.angle_beta   90.00
_cell.angle_gamma   90.00
#
_symmetry.space_group_name_H-M   'P 1'
#
loop_
_entity.id
_entity.type
_entity.pdbx_description
1 polymer ?
#
loop_
_entity_poly.entity_id
_entity_poly.type
_entity_poly.pdbx_seq_one_letter_code
_entity_poly.pdbx_strand_id
1 'polypeptide(L)'
;MMKRLISISLILFSVALLFSEESEVWKKVEICGVEMEWDGYRVKEDGSDLDPYMTQFSDIAEGCFFLDEYTVRKERYPINVGDVGESEVIHIKGEEEGPVIYIVAGVHGDERAAWYAGIMLENVTIEKGEVYILSPANSLGAKLQRRYFYGTQDLNRSFPGKKDGNEAERMAYAIYSDIERVMPDLVLDLHEAIVYTENRDFLGSSYIFTSLDGMEDLFFSLLWATEDGEICHSPFGYNGPGPVGSINSSVTLGLGIPTITVETFRGFDIKRRVYDQLDTVQYILHFYGMI
;
A
#
# COMPACT_ATOMS: atom_id res chain seq x y z
N MET A 1 43.63 -10.47 -1.25
CA MET A 1 42.38 -10.54 -0.45
C MET A 1 42.07 -9.28 0.36
N MET A 2 43.05 -8.45 0.72
CA MET A 2 42.86 -7.22 1.52
C MET A 2 42.27 -6.01 0.76
N LYS A 3 42.37 -5.94 -0.54
CA LYS A 3 41.87 -4.75 -1.31
C LYS A 3 40.36 -4.70 -1.54
N ARG A 4 39.65 -5.84 -1.39
CA ARG A 4 38.15 -5.85 -1.53
C ARG A 4 37.41 -5.47 -0.26
N LEU A 5 38.01 -5.70 0.91
CA LEU A 5 37.42 -5.34 2.21
C LEU A 5 37.46 -3.83 2.48
N ILE A 6 38.50 -3.13 1.99
CA ILE A 6 38.65 -1.67 2.15
C ILE A 6 37.61 -0.92 1.30
N SER A 7 37.23 -1.47 0.12
CA SER A 7 36.26 -0.83 -0.76
C SER A 7 34.83 -0.89 -0.21
N ILE A 8 34.46 -1.99 0.47
CA ILE A 8 33.12 -2.16 1.07
C ILE A 8 33.00 -1.29 2.33
N SER A 9 34.06 -1.18 3.13
CA SER A 9 34.07 -0.29 4.31
C SER A 9 33.99 1.19 3.91
N LEU A 10 34.59 1.60 2.78
CA LEU A 10 34.51 2.99 2.35
C LEU A 10 33.13 3.36 1.82
N ILE A 11 32.42 2.43 1.16
CA ILE A 11 31.05 2.66 0.67
C ILE A 11 30.08 2.72 1.85
N LEU A 12 30.21 1.85 2.85
CA LEU A 12 29.41 1.92 4.07
C LEU A 12 29.70 3.17 4.90
N PHE A 13 30.97 3.62 4.94
CA PHE A 13 31.35 4.83 5.68
C PHE A 13 30.88 6.12 4.97
N SER A 14 30.83 6.14 3.64
CA SER A 14 30.30 7.30 2.90
C SER A 14 28.77 7.41 2.99
N VAL A 15 28.06 6.29 3.12
CA VAL A 15 26.62 6.28 3.36
C VAL A 15 26.30 6.69 4.79
N ALA A 16 27.07 6.21 5.80
CA ALA A 16 26.89 6.60 7.20
C ALA A 16 27.16 8.08 7.45
N LEU A 17 28.14 8.69 6.76
CA LEU A 17 28.43 10.14 6.85
C LEU A 17 27.35 11.03 6.24
N LEU A 18 26.56 10.52 5.30
CA LEU A 18 25.43 11.26 4.71
C LEU A 18 24.20 11.31 5.62
N PHE A 19 24.14 10.45 6.65
CA PHE A 19 22.97 10.34 7.54
C PHE A 19 23.19 10.97 8.93
N SER A 20 24.32 11.61 9.21
CA SER A 20 24.66 12.09 10.55
C SER A 20 24.33 13.56 10.84
N GLU A 21 23.76 14.30 9.91
CA GLU A 21 23.37 15.70 10.14
C GLU A 21 21.86 15.89 10.15
N GLU A 22 21.36 16.35 11.27
CA GLU A 22 20.01 16.88 11.44
C GLU A 22 19.82 18.14 10.61
N SER A 23 19.39 18.03 9.36
CA SER A 23 18.89 19.18 8.61
C SER A 23 17.67 18.76 7.80
N GLU A 24 16.61 19.51 7.95
CA GLU A 24 15.37 19.42 7.15
C GLU A 24 15.59 19.78 5.66
N VAL A 25 16.81 19.68 5.18
CA VAL A 25 17.14 20.04 3.81
C VAL A 25 17.07 18.82 2.93
N TRP A 26 16.27 18.89 1.90
CA TRP A 26 16.20 17.93 0.79
C TRP A 26 17.59 17.70 0.21
N LYS A 27 18.05 16.46 0.23
CA LYS A 27 19.34 16.10 -0.34
C LYS A 27 19.12 15.46 -1.72
N LYS A 28 19.95 15.83 -2.66
CA LYS A 28 20.01 15.14 -3.94
C LYS A 28 20.67 13.80 -3.74
N VAL A 29 19.98 12.74 -4.12
CA VAL A 29 20.47 11.36 -4.08
C VAL A 29 20.25 10.71 -5.43
N GLU A 30 21.15 9.83 -5.82
CA GLU A 30 20.98 8.99 -6.99
C GLU A 30 20.43 7.63 -6.54
N ILE A 31 19.24 7.29 -7.02
CA ILE A 31 18.61 5.99 -6.76
C ILE A 31 18.27 5.37 -8.12
N CYS A 32 18.81 4.19 -8.37
CA CYS A 32 18.63 3.48 -9.64
C CYS A 32 19.00 4.31 -10.88
N GLY A 33 20.07 5.13 -10.79
CA GLY A 33 20.54 5.98 -11.89
C GLY A 33 19.74 7.28 -12.09
N VAL A 34 18.85 7.63 -11.15
CA VAL A 34 18.05 8.86 -11.20
C VAL A 34 18.46 9.80 -10.08
N GLU A 35 18.81 11.03 -10.43
CA GLU A 35 19.03 12.09 -9.45
C GLU A 35 17.67 12.56 -8.91
N MET A 36 17.45 12.44 -7.62
CA MET A 36 16.21 12.78 -6.93
C MET A 36 16.51 13.57 -5.65
N GLU A 37 15.55 14.37 -5.23
CA GLU A 37 15.63 15.06 -3.94
C GLU A 37 14.96 14.19 -2.87
N TRP A 38 15.65 14.01 -1.73
CA TRP A 38 15.20 13.18 -0.62
C TRP A 38 15.18 13.96 0.69
N ASP A 39 14.07 13.91 1.42
CA ASP A 39 13.85 14.62 2.67
C ASP A 39 14.28 13.87 3.94
N GLY A 40 14.95 12.73 3.78
CA GLY A 40 15.55 12.02 4.88
C GLY A 40 14.67 10.91 5.47
N TYR A 41 14.36 9.91 4.71
CA TYR A 41 13.91 8.64 5.25
C TYR A 41 15.09 8.00 6.03
N ARG A 42 15.06 8.06 7.35
CA ARG A 42 16.17 7.58 8.18
C ARG A 42 15.95 6.11 8.51
N VAL A 43 16.76 5.25 7.91
CA VAL A 43 16.98 3.89 8.41
C VAL A 43 18.03 3.99 9.51
N LYS A 44 17.71 3.60 10.73
CA LYS A 44 18.71 3.47 11.80
C LYS A 44 19.63 2.28 11.53
N GLU A 45 20.92 2.44 11.78
CA GLU A 45 21.96 1.42 11.53
C GLU A 45 21.76 0.12 12.33
N ASP A 46 20.98 0.14 13.40
CA ASP A 46 20.74 -1.00 14.30
C ASP A 46 19.51 -1.84 13.91
N GLY A 47 18.82 -1.47 12.82
CA GLY A 47 17.63 -2.18 12.37
C GLY A 47 16.41 -1.99 13.30
N SER A 48 16.56 -1.22 14.39
CA SER A 48 15.44 -0.81 15.20
C SER A 48 14.79 0.43 14.57
N ASP A 49 13.54 0.35 14.23
CA ASP A 49 12.72 1.43 13.68
C ASP A 49 13.13 1.91 12.28
N LEU A 50 12.72 1.15 11.29
CA LEU A 50 12.78 1.57 9.89
C LEU A 50 12.04 2.89 9.63
N ASP A 51 11.11 3.27 10.52
CA ASP A 51 10.35 4.50 10.47
C ASP A 51 9.96 4.95 11.88
N PRO A 52 10.26 6.20 12.27
CA PRO A 52 9.84 6.74 13.56
C PRO A 52 8.31 6.74 13.74
N TYR A 53 7.53 6.68 12.66
CA TYR A 53 6.09 6.56 12.73
C TYR A 53 5.62 5.15 13.07
N MET A 54 6.34 4.10 12.67
CA MET A 54 5.97 2.71 13.00
C MET A 54 5.94 2.48 14.52
N THR A 55 6.87 3.08 15.26
CA THR A 55 6.84 3.04 16.73
C THR A 55 5.62 3.78 17.31
N GLN A 56 5.12 4.80 16.62
CA GLN A 56 3.93 5.55 17.04
C GLN A 56 2.62 4.78 16.80
N PHE A 57 2.67 3.72 16.00
CA PHE A 57 1.50 2.90 15.67
C PHE A 57 1.43 1.60 16.46
N SER A 58 2.36 1.35 17.39
CA SER A 58 2.30 0.16 18.24
C SER A 58 0.99 0.05 19.00
N ASP A 59 0.46 1.18 19.49
CA ASP A 59 -0.82 1.25 20.17
C ASP A 59 -2.01 0.90 19.25
N ILE A 60 -1.93 1.22 17.95
CA ILE A 60 -2.92 0.81 16.96
C ILE A 60 -2.79 -0.70 16.72
N ALA A 61 -1.55 -1.18 16.51
CA ALA A 61 -1.30 -2.59 16.26
C ALA A 61 -1.76 -3.46 17.43
N GLU A 62 -1.54 -3.04 18.68
CA GLU A 62 -2.01 -3.74 19.87
C GLU A 62 -3.54 -3.78 19.99
N GLY A 63 -4.22 -2.77 19.46
CA GLY A 63 -5.69 -2.70 19.44
C GLY A 63 -6.35 -3.36 18.25
N CYS A 64 -5.56 -3.83 17.28
CA CYS A 64 -6.06 -4.41 16.05
C CYS A 64 -6.11 -5.94 16.11
N PHE A 65 -6.98 -6.49 15.30
CA PHE A 65 -7.37 -7.89 15.15
C PHE A 65 -6.27 -8.86 14.70
N PHE A 66 -5.14 -8.42 14.20
CA PHE A 66 -4.10 -9.27 13.66
C PHE A 66 -3.12 -9.80 14.71
N LEU A 67 -3.51 -9.73 15.94
CA LEU A 67 -2.73 -10.25 17.05
C LEU A 67 -3.37 -11.55 17.56
N ASP A 68 -2.83 -12.69 17.17
CA ASP A 68 -2.61 -13.87 17.98
C ASP A 68 -3.51 -15.09 17.93
N GLU A 69 -4.62 -15.16 17.20
CA GLU A 69 -5.47 -16.35 17.40
C GLU A 69 -5.23 -17.49 16.39
N TYR A 70 -4.73 -17.17 15.19
CA TYR A 70 -4.62 -18.17 14.12
C TYR A 70 -3.18 -18.43 13.68
N THR A 71 -2.88 -19.70 13.43
CA THR A 71 -1.62 -20.06 12.78
C THR A 71 -1.72 -19.82 11.29
N VAL A 72 -0.85 -18.98 10.76
CA VAL A 72 -0.80 -18.67 9.33
C VAL A 72 0.52 -19.08 8.71
N ARG A 73 0.50 -19.42 7.42
CA ARG A 73 1.70 -19.56 6.62
C ARG A 73 1.98 -18.24 5.92
N LYS A 74 3.23 -17.78 6.00
CA LYS A 74 3.66 -16.54 5.33
C LYS A 74 4.78 -16.85 4.35
N GLU A 75 4.61 -16.39 3.13
CA GLU A 75 5.62 -16.47 2.08
C GLU A 75 5.83 -15.09 1.48
N ARG A 76 7.03 -14.81 0.98
CA ARG A 76 7.37 -13.56 0.31
C ARG A 76 7.93 -13.86 -1.06
N TYR A 77 7.54 -13.09 -2.05
CA TYR A 77 8.11 -13.17 -3.38
C TYR A 77 8.21 -11.78 -4.02
N PRO A 78 9.30 -11.53 -4.79
CA PRO A 78 9.49 -10.25 -5.44
C PRO A 78 8.64 -10.14 -6.71
N ILE A 79 8.24 -8.90 -7.03
CA ILE A 79 7.68 -8.52 -8.33
C ILE A 79 8.55 -7.45 -8.98
N ASN A 80 8.44 -7.30 -10.30
CA ASN A 80 9.25 -6.37 -11.11
C ASN A 80 10.76 -6.58 -10.91
N VAL A 81 11.18 -7.84 -10.83
CA VAL A 81 12.53 -8.27 -10.44
C VAL A 81 13.60 -7.68 -11.36
N GLY A 82 14.60 -7.04 -10.76
CA GLY A 82 15.73 -6.46 -11.47
C GLY A 82 15.44 -5.15 -12.20
N ASP A 83 14.27 -4.56 -11.96
CA ASP A 83 13.86 -3.27 -12.52
C ASP A 83 13.71 -2.19 -11.43
N VAL A 84 13.52 -0.96 -11.84
CA VAL A 84 13.25 0.16 -10.94
C VAL A 84 12.01 -0.11 -10.11
N GLY A 85 12.13 0.08 -8.79
CA GLY A 85 11.01 -0.08 -7.89
C GLY A 85 10.58 -1.52 -7.66
N GLU A 86 11.51 -2.50 -7.84
CA GLU A 86 11.27 -3.86 -7.35
C GLU A 86 10.64 -3.83 -5.96
N SER A 87 9.59 -4.60 -5.76
CA SER A 87 8.84 -4.67 -4.52
C SER A 87 8.51 -6.13 -4.18
N GLU A 88 7.97 -6.36 -3.00
CA GLU A 88 7.66 -7.70 -2.49
C GLU A 88 6.18 -7.85 -2.23
N VAL A 89 5.64 -9.00 -2.60
CA VAL A 89 4.31 -9.43 -2.17
C VAL A 89 4.45 -10.40 -1.02
N ILE A 90 3.65 -10.18 0.01
CA ILE A 90 3.52 -11.10 1.13
C ILE A 90 2.24 -11.88 0.93
N HIS A 91 2.36 -13.19 0.92
CA HIS A 91 1.25 -14.12 0.86
C HIS A 91 1.02 -14.72 2.24
N ILE A 92 -0.16 -14.54 2.77
CA ILE A 92 -0.63 -15.07 4.06
C ILE A 92 -1.75 -16.05 3.78
N LYS A 93 -1.60 -17.26 4.28
CA LYS A 93 -2.59 -18.33 4.10
C LYS A 93 -3.06 -18.85 5.45
N GLY A 94 -4.36 -18.84 5.66
CA GLY A 94 -5.05 -19.46 6.80
C GLY A 94 -4.97 -20.99 6.78
N GLU A 95 -5.50 -21.61 7.82
CA GLU A 95 -5.53 -23.06 7.96
C GLU A 95 -6.59 -23.70 7.05
N GLU A 96 -7.69 -23.00 6.80
CA GLU A 96 -8.81 -23.49 5.99
C GLU A 96 -8.86 -22.80 4.62
N GLU A 97 -9.49 -23.47 3.65
CA GLU A 97 -9.81 -22.83 2.37
C GLU A 97 -10.87 -21.77 2.55
N GLY A 98 -10.78 -20.71 1.78
CA GLY A 98 -11.69 -19.57 1.87
C GLY A 98 -11.42 -18.51 0.81
N PRO A 99 -11.99 -17.31 0.97
CA PRO A 99 -11.80 -16.21 0.04
C PRO A 99 -10.34 -15.78 -0.10
N VAL A 100 -10.03 -15.22 -1.25
CA VAL A 100 -8.70 -14.68 -1.59
C VAL A 100 -8.81 -13.17 -1.76
N ILE A 101 -8.08 -12.41 -0.95
CA ILE A 101 -8.06 -10.95 -1.02
C ILE A 101 -6.65 -10.48 -1.38
N TYR A 102 -6.56 -9.58 -2.36
CA TYR A 102 -5.29 -8.96 -2.77
C TYR A 102 -5.30 -7.48 -2.38
N ILE A 103 -4.33 -7.06 -1.56
CA ILE A 103 -4.21 -5.70 -1.05
C ILE A 103 -3.01 -5.04 -1.71
N VAL A 104 -3.24 -3.93 -2.41
CA VAL A 104 -2.20 -3.06 -2.94
C VAL A 104 -2.22 -1.76 -2.15
N ALA A 105 -1.09 -1.39 -1.58
CA ALA A 105 -0.99 -0.17 -0.78
C ALA A 105 0.21 0.67 -1.23
N GLY A 106 0.01 2.00 -1.31
CA GLY A 106 1.09 2.91 -1.64
C GLY A 106 1.49 2.91 -3.11
N VAL A 107 0.55 2.87 -4.02
CA VAL A 107 0.76 3.13 -5.46
C VAL A 107 1.29 4.54 -5.68
N HIS A 108 0.89 5.48 -4.82
CA HIS A 108 1.52 6.78 -4.66
C HIS A 108 2.39 6.79 -3.41
N GLY A 109 3.68 7.08 -3.58
CA GLY A 109 4.65 6.95 -2.49
C GLY A 109 4.51 8.00 -1.39
N ASP A 110 3.87 9.14 -1.66
CA ASP A 110 3.58 10.18 -0.68
C ASP A 110 2.30 9.94 0.13
N GLU A 111 1.56 8.88 -0.15
CA GLU A 111 0.35 8.47 0.56
C GLU A 111 0.69 7.53 1.72
N ARG A 112 1.30 8.11 2.76
CA ARG A 112 1.97 7.37 3.84
C ARG A 112 1.05 6.44 4.62
N ALA A 113 -0.15 6.91 4.99
CA ALA A 113 -1.05 6.10 5.80
C ALA A 113 -1.48 4.83 5.07
N ALA A 114 -1.63 4.90 3.75
CA ALA A 114 -1.97 3.74 2.94
C ALA A 114 -0.91 2.64 3.03
N TRP A 115 0.36 2.96 2.77
CA TRP A 115 1.39 1.93 2.80
C TRP A 115 1.88 1.60 4.21
N TYR A 116 1.71 2.47 5.22
CA TYR A 116 1.89 2.09 6.62
C TYR A 116 0.86 1.04 7.04
N ALA A 117 -0.41 1.25 6.70
CA ALA A 117 -1.44 0.25 6.94
C ALA A 117 -1.10 -1.07 6.25
N GLY A 118 -0.66 -1.03 4.99
CA GLY A 118 -0.22 -2.21 4.26
C GLY A 118 0.93 -2.96 4.95
N ILE A 119 1.95 -2.26 5.46
CA ILE A 119 3.04 -2.87 6.23
C ILE A 119 2.52 -3.49 7.55
N MET A 120 1.61 -2.82 8.26
CA MET A 120 1.03 -3.35 9.48
C MET A 120 0.19 -4.61 9.22
N LEU A 121 -0.53 -4.65 8.10
CA LEU A 121 -1.31 -5.81 7.66
C LEU A 121 -0.45 -7.05 7.37
N GLU A 122 0.88 -6.91 7.22
CA GLU A 122 1.79 -8.06 7.12
C GLU A 122 1.73 -8.98 8.36
N ASN A 123 1.21 -8.48 9.46
CA ASN A 123 1.04 -9.23 10.70
C ASN A 123 -0.36 -9.79 10.90
N VAL A 124 -1.27 -9.60 9.93
CA VAL A 124 -2.61 -10.14 10.04
C VAL A 124 -2.58 -11.67 10.19
N THR A 125 -3.46 -12.18 11.03
CA THR A 125 -3.76 -13.60 11.15
C THR A 125 -5.18 -13.84 10.70
N ILE A 126 -5.38 -14.88 9.91
CA ILE A 126 -6.68 -15.27 9.36
C ILE A 126 -6.95 -16.74 9.63
N GLU A 127 -8.20 -17.10 9.92
CA GLU A 127 -8.60 -18.49 10.11
C GLU A 127 -8.59 -19.24 8.77
N LYS A 128 -9.17 -18.62 7.74
CA LYS A 128 -9.33 -19.25 6.42
C LYS A 128 -9.08 -18.29 5.28
N GLY A 129 -8.82 -18.86 4.10
CA GLY A 129 -8.57 -18.11 2.88
C GLY A 129 -7.12 -17.63 2.76
N GLU A 130 -6.91 -16.66 1.89
CA GLU A 130 -5.59 -16.15 1.56
C GLU A 130 -5.59 -14.62 1.45
N VAL A 131 -4.56 -13.97 1.95
CA VAL A 131 -4.34 -12.54 1.78
C VAL A 131 -3.00 -12.31 1.12
N TYR A 132 -2.99 -11.57 0.03
CA TYR A 132 -1.79 -11.09 -0.66
C TYR A 132 -1.63 -9.60 -0.38
N ILE A 133 -0.44 -9.17 0.01
CA ILE A 133 -0.17 -7.77 0.37
C ILE A 133 1.05 -7.28 -0.38
N LEU A 134 0.87 -6.24 -1.18
CA LEU A 134 1.94 -5.50 -1.83
C LEU A 134 2.02 -4.11 -1.19
N SER A 135 3.03 -3.88 -0.35
CA SER A 135 3.21 -2.59 0.35
C SER A 135 4.68 -2.31 0.68
N PRO A 136 5.21 -1.14 0.29
CA PRO A 136 4.61 -0.19 -0.64
C PRO A 136 4.72 -0.65 -2.09
N ALA A 137 3.65 -0.53 -2.88
CA ALA A 137 3.66 -0.85 -4.30
C ALA A 137 4.64 0.04 -5.08
N ASN A 138 4.72 1.31 -4.73
CA ASN A 138 5.70 2.27 -5.21
C ASN A 138 6.84 2.41 -4.19
N SER A 139 7.70 1.41 -4.09
CA SER A 139 8.81 1.38 -3.14
C SER A 139 9.77 2.57 -3.32
N LEU A 140 10.00 2.99 -4.56
CA LEU A 140 10.85 4.14 -4.87
C LEU A 140 10.19 5.46 -4.42
N GLY A 141 8.93 5.68 -4.79
CA GLY A 141 8.17 6.85 -4.37
C GLY A 141 8.01 6.94 -2.85
N ALA A 142 7.77 5.82 -2.17
CA ALA A 142 7.68 5.76 -0.72
C ALA A 142 8.98 6.20 -0.04
N LYS A 143 10.15 5.69 -0.51
CA LYS A 143 11.46 6.12 -0.01
C LYS A 143 11.73 7.60 -0.20
N LEU A 144 11.20 8.18 -1.28
CA LEU A 144 11.40 9.59 -1.65
C LEU A 144 10.23 10.48 -1.23
N GLN A 145 9.19 9.89 -0.61
CA GLN A 145 7.96 10.56 -0.22
C GLN A 145 7.32 11.36 -1.36
N ARG A 146 7.30 10.76 -2.55
CA ARG A 146 6.77 11.35 -3.77
C ARG A 146 5.61 10.53 -4.33
N ARG A 147 4.64 11.24 -4.90
CA ARG A 147 3.50 10.63 -5.56
C ARG A 147 3.93 9.71 -6.70
N TYR A 148 4.76 10.22 -7.59
CA TYR A 148 5.12 9.56 -8.83
C TYR A 148 6.11 8.41 -8.63
N PHE A 149 6.03 7.43 -9.53
CA PHE A 149 6.89 6.25 -9.51
C PHE A 149 8.33 6.59 -9.96
N TYR A 150 8.50 6.99 -11.21
CA TYR A 150 9.78 7.35 -11.79
C TYR A 150 9.65 8.69 -12.51
N GLY A 151 10.46 9.66 -12.14
CA GLY A 151 10.31 11.01 -12.66
C GLY A 151 8.92 11.57 -12.36
N THR A 152 8.11 11.77 -13.40
CA THR A 152 6.72 12.27 -13.32
C THR A 152 5.68 11.22 -13.74
N GLN A 153 6.07 9.94 -13.81
CA GLN A 153 5.19 8.86 -14.23
C GLN A 153 4.23 8.47 -13.11
N ASP A 154 2.94 8.63 -13.33
CA ASP A 154 1.90 8.23 -12.38
C ASP A 154 1.60 6.73 -12.54
N LEU A 155 2.00 5.92 -11.56
CA LEU A 155 1.77 4.48 -11.57
C LEU A 155 0.28 4.16 -11.66
N ASN A 156 -0.58 4.94 -10.95
CA ASN A 156 -2.03 4.75 -10.97
C ASN A 156 -2.73 5.35 -12.21
N ARG A 157 -1.97 5.59 -13.27
CA ARG A 157 -2.44 5.92 -14.63
C ARG A 157 -1.80 5.01 -15.68
N SER A 158 -1.03 4.02 -15.23
CA SER A 158 -0.23 3.16 -16.12
C SER A 158 -0.79 1.74 -16.27
N PHE A 159 -1.83 1.36 -15.52
CA PHE A 159 -2.47 0.03 -15.60
C PHE A 159 -3.28 -0.15 -16.89
N PRO A 160 -3.33 -1.39 -17.45
CA PRO A 160 -2.74 -2.63 -16.97
C PRO A 160 -1.22 -2.75 -17.18
N GLY A 161 -0.59 -1.73 -17.72
CA GLY A 161 0.84 -1.71 -17.98
C GLY A 161 1.27 -2.37 -19.28
N LYS A 162 2.58 -2.41 -19.51
CA LYS A 162 3.20 -3.07 -20.66
C LYS A 162 4.56 -3.62 -20.25
N LYS A 163 4.85 -4.86 -20.62
CA LYS A 163 6.12 -5.53 -20.34
C LYS A 163 7.34 -4.75 -20.86
N ASP A 164 7.23 -4.18 -22.05
CA ASP A 164 8.28 -3.42 -22.71
C ASP A 164 8.01 -1.90 -22.68
N GLY A 165 7.22 -1.43 -21.70
CA GLY A 165 6.86 -0.03 -21.53
C GLY A 165 7.91 0.78 -20.77
N ASN A 166 7.52 2.00 -20.38
CA ASN A 166 8.31 2.81 -19.47
C ASN A 166 8.31 2.17 -18.05
N GLU A 167 9.05 2.75 -17.11
CA GLU A 167 9.25 2.20 -15.77
C GLU A 167 7.92 1.98 -15.04
N ALA A 168 7.00 2.96 -15.10
CA ALA A 168 5.68 2.82 -14.47
C ALA A 168 4.79 1.79 -15.19
N GLU A 169 4.84 1.74 -16.51
CA GLU A 169 4.12 0.72 -17.29
C GLU A 169 4.63 -0.70 -17.00
N ARG A 170 5.93 -0.89 -16.79
CA ARG A 170 6.49 -2.20 -16.42
C ARG A 170 6.09 -2.63 -15.02
N MET A 171 6.14 -1.70 -14.05
CA MET A 171 5.67 -1.98 -12.68
C MET A 171 4.16 -2.25 -12.66
N ALA A 172 3.37 -1.45 -13.36
CA ALA A 172 1.92 -1.68 -13.49
C ALA A 172 1.62 -3.05 -14.12
N TYR A 173 2.39 -3.44 -15.14
CA TYR A 173 2.29 -4.76 -15.76
C TYR A 173 2.64 -5.88 -14.78
N ALA A 174 3.68 -5.73 -13.97
CA ALA A 174 4.06 -6.72 -12.98
C ALA A 174 2.96 -6.91 -11.92
N ILE A 175 2.39 -5.82 -11.39
CA ILE A 175 1.28 -5.86 -10.43
C ILE A 175 0.04 -6.51 -11.05
N TYR A 176 -0.36 -6.04 -12.24
CA TYR A 176 -1.55 -6.53 -12.91
C TYR A 176 -1.44 -8.03 -13.25
N SER A 177 -0.27 -8.47 -13.75
CA SER A 177 -0.01 -9.87 -14.06
C SER A 177 0.00 -10.76 -12.80
N ASP A 178 0.43 -10.23 -11.68
CA ASP A 178 0.38 -10.97 -10.41
C ASP A 178 -1.06 -11.11 -9.89
N ILE A 179 -1.86 -10.05 -9.97
CA ILE A 179 -3.30 -10.10 -9.66
C ILE A 179 -4.01 -11.09 -10.60
N GLU A 180 -3.71 -11.06 -11.91
CA GLU A 180 -4.25 -12.01 -12.88
C GLU A 180 -3.85 -13.47 -12.58
N ARG A 181 -2.62 -13.70 -12.13
CA ARG A 181 -2.15 -15.02 -11.70
C ARG A 181 -2.86 -15.52 -10.45
N VAL A 182 -3.09 -14.66 -9.49
CA VAL A 182 -3.76 -14.99 -8.21
C VAL A 182 -5.26 -15.16 -8.39
N MET A 183 -5.90 -14.35 -9.25
CA MET A 183 -7.36 -14.31 -9.45
C MET A 183 -8.12 -14.18 -8.11
N PRO A 184 -7.87 -13.14 -7.32
CA PRO A 184 -8.53 -12.97 -6.03
C PRO A 184 -10.04 -12.70 -6.17
N ASP A 185 -10.80 -12.95 -5.11
CA ASP A 185 -12.21 -12.61 -5.03
C ASP A 185 -12.45 -11.10 -4.88
N LEU A 186 -11.44 -10.40 -4.33
CA LEU A 186 -11.48 -8.94 -4.13
C LEU A 186 -10.07 -8.36 -4.19
N VAL A 187 -9.94 -7.19 -4.82
CA VAL A 187 -8.75 -6.34 -4.72
C VAL A 187 -9.05 -5.10 -3.90
N LEU A 188 -8.20 -4.80 -2.93
CA LEU A 188 -8.21 -3.54 -2.18
C LEU A 188 -7.03 -2.68 -2.62
N ASP A 189 -7.29 -1.42 -2.96
CA ASP A 189 -6.31 -0.43 -3.38
C ASP A 189 -6.31 0.72 -2.37
N LEU A 190 -5.31 0.74 -1.47
CA LEU A 190 -5.26 1.67 -0.35
C LEU A 190 -4.58 2.97 -0.76
N HIS A 191 -5.29 4.09 -0.59
CA HIS A 191 -4.91 5.43 -1.02
C HIS A 191 -5.21 6.52 0.00
N GLU A 192 -4.80 7.74 -0.31
CA GLU A 192 -5.11 8.93 0.47
C GLU A 192 -5.51 10.11 -0.43
N ALA A 193 -6.66 10.72 -0.14
CA ALA A 193 -7.15 11.91 -0.82
C ALA A 193 -6.56 13.20 -0.26
N ILE A 194 -6.12 14.09 -1.14
CA ILE A 194 -5.51 15.38 -0.74
C ILE A 194 -6.57 16.40 -0.33
N VAL A 195 -7.76 16.35 -0.93
CA VAL A 195 -8.79 17.38 -0.77
C VAL A 195 -10.01 16.78 -0.09
N TYR A 196 -10.44 17.45 0.98
CA TYR A 196 -11.72 17.24 1.62
C TYR A 196 -12.56 18.49 1.39
N THR A 197 -13.65 18.34 0.66
CA THR A 197 -14.66 19.40 0.58
C THR A 197 -16.03 18.79 0.77
N GLU A 198 -16.95 19.55 1.35
CA GLU A 198 -18.38 19.22 1.39
C GLU A 198 -18.99 19.19 -0.04
N ASN A 199 -18.21 19.54 -1.03
CA ASN A 199 -18.59 19.52 -2.43
C ASN A 199 -18.27 18.12 -3.00
N ARG A 200 -19.29 17.46 -3.59
CA ARG A 200 -19.24 16.09 -4.13
C ARG A 200 -18.19 15.85 -5.21
N ASP A 201 -17.48 16.90 -5.64
CA ASP A 201 -16.43 16.81 -6.66
C ASP A 201 -15.07 16.37 -6.11
N PHE A 202 -14.93 16.11 -4.79
CA PHE A 202 -13.67 15.78 -4.16
C PHE A 202 -13.78 14.52 -3.31
N LEU A 203 -12.69 13.72 -3.30
CA LEU A 203 -12.70 12.38 -2.75
C LEU A 203 -12.85 12.32 -1.23
N GLY A 204 -12.18 13.17 -0.44
CA GLY A 204 -12.22 13.05 1.01
C GLY A 204 -11.92 11.62 1.48
N SER A 205 -12.44 11.22 2.64
CA SER A 205 -12.50 9.80 3.02
C SER A 205 -13.65 9.14 2.27
N SER A 206 -13.34 8.17 1.42
CA SER A 206 -14.34 7.56 0.53
C SER A 206 -13.93 6.18 0.02
N TYR A 207 -14.92 5.44 -0.43
CA TYR A 207 -14.74 4.22 -1.21
C TYR A 207 -14.99 4.50 -2.68
N ILE A 208 -14.12 3.99 -3.56
CA ILE A 208 -14.28 4.11 -5.02
C ILE A 208 -14.53 2.72 -5.61
N PHE A 209 -15.59 2.60 -6.39
CA PHE A 209 -15.96 1.40 -7.12
C PHE A 209 -16.11 1.71 -8.60
N THR A 210 -15.52 0.92 -9.46
CA THR A 210 -15.75 0.99 -10.91
C THR A 210 -17.03 0.27 -11.31
N SER A 211 -17.35 -0.85 -10.67
CA SER A 211 -18.63 -1.57 -10.74
C SER A 211 -19.08 -1.98 -9.36
N LEU A 212 -20.38 -2.04 -9.16
CA LEU A 212 -21.01 -2.59 -7.96
C LEU A 212 -21.58 -4.00 -8.18
N ASP A 213 -21.45 -4.55 -9.39
CA ASP A 213 -22.00 -5.86 -9.73
C ASP A 213 -21.46 -6.94 -8.79
N GLY A 214 -22.35 -7.55 -7.99
CA GLY A 214 -22.02 -8.53 -6.98
C GLY A 214 -21.34 -8.00 -5.72
N MET A 215 -21.25 -6.67 -5.58
CA MET A 215 -20.62 -5.99 -4.45
C MET A 215 -21.62 -5.18 -3.60
N GLU A 216 -22.90 -5.23 -3.93
CA GLU A 216 -23.93 -4.37 -3.34
C GLU A 216 -24.01 -4.55 -1.82
N ASP A 217 -23.97 -5.80 -1.34
CA ASP A 217 -24.06 -6.11 0.09
C ASP A 217 -22.85 -5.54 0.84
N LEU A 218 -21.63 -5.75 0.35
CA LEU A 218 -20.43 -5.20 0.95
C LEU A 218 -20.41 -3.67 0.87
N PHE A 219 -20.84 -3.11 -0.26
CA PHE A 219 -20.91 -1.66 -0.45
C PHE A 219 -21.81 -0.98 0.60
N PHE A 220 -23.04 -1.45 0.74
CA PHE A 220 -23.97 -0.88 1.73
C PHE A 220 -23.49 -1.14 3.16
N SER A 221 -22.94 -2.32 3.42
CA SER A 221 -22.42 -2.69 4.73
C SER A 221 -21.30 -1.74 5.17
N LEU A 222 -20.33 -1.45 4.29
CA LEU A 222 -19.23 -0.52 4.54
C LEU A 222 -19.73 0.92 4.80
N LEU A 223 -20.65 1.41 3.96
CA LEU A 223 -21.18 2.76 4.13
C LEU A 223 -21.94 2.91 5.47
N TRP A 224 -22.79 1.96 5.79
CA TRP A 224 -23.55 2.01 7.06
C TRP A 224 -22.64 1.86 8.27
N ALA A 225 -21.66 0.96 8.23
CA ALA A 225 -20.71 0.78 9.32
C ALA A 225 -19.93 2.06 9.63
N THR A 226 -19.52 2.82 8.60
CA THR A 226 -18.88 4.14 8.80
C THR A 226 -19.85 5.22 9.25
N GLU A 227 -21.10 5.22 8.78
CA GLU A 227 -22.13 6.20 9.15
C GLU A 227 -22.58 6.00 10.60
N ASP A 228 -22.74 4.75 11.04
CA ASP A 228 -23.13 4.39 12.39
C ASP A 228 -21.97 4.48 13.40
N GLY A 229 -20.75 4.74 12.93
CA GLY A 229 -19.53 4.83 13.75
C GLY A 229 -19.08 3.47 14.30
N GLU A 230 -19.46 2.39 13.65
CA GLU A 230 -18.98 1.04 13.96
C GLU A 230 -17.51 0.88 13.57
N ILE A 231 -17.13 1.43 12.41
CA ILE A 231 -15.76 1.51 11.93
C ILE A 231 -15.41 2.93 11.51
N CYS A 232 -14.10 3.21 11.52
CA CYS A 232 -13.53 4.50 11.15
C CYS A 232 -13.96 5.67 12.07
N HIS A 233 -13.25 6.78 11.97
CA HIS A 233 -13.51 7.95 12.82
C HIS A 233 -14.58 8.90 12.27
N SER A 234 -15.06 8.67 11.07
CA SER A 234 -16.10 9.47 10.43
C SER A 234 -16.70 8.73 9.24
N PRO A 235 -17.91 9.09 8.81
CA PRO A 235 -18.51 8.52 7.61
C PRO A 235 -17.60 8.64 6.38
N PHE A 236 -17.60 7.60 5.56
CA PHE A 236 -16.95 7.60 4.26
C PHE A 236 -17.95 7.93 3.15
N GLY A 237 -17.50 8.70 2.17
CA GLY A 237 -18.25 8.94 0.95
C GLY A 237 -18.16 7.77 -0.02
N TYR A 238 -18.88 7.92 -1.12
CA TYR A 238 -18.83 6.99 -2.26
C TYR A 238 -18.49 7.76 -3.53
N ASN A 239 -17.57 7.22 -4.31
CA ASN A 239 -17.15 7.74 -5.60
C ASN A 239 -16.98 6.61 -6.62
N GLY A 240 -16.95 6.98 -7.89
CA GLY A 240 -16.65 6.09 -9.00
C GLY A 240 -17.20 6.60 -10.34
N PRO A 241 -16.80 5.98 -11.43
CA PRO A 241 -15.80 4.90 -11.54
C PRO A 241 -14.37 5.39 -11.25
N GLY A 242 -13.47 4.46 -10.97
CA GLY A 242 -12.04 4.75 -10.88
C GLY A 242 -11.48 5.31 -12.17
N PRO A 243 -10.44 6.16 -12.12
CA PRO A 243 -9.87 6.77 -13.32
C PRO A 243 -9.31 5.71 -14.28
N VAL A 244 -9.38 5.99 -15.58
CA VAL A 244 -8.74 5.12 -16.59
C VAL A 244 -7.26 4.98 -16.31
N GLY A 245 -6.75 3.77 -16.37
CA GLY A 245 -5.36 3.43 -16.05
C GLY A 245 -5.05 3.29 -14.57
N SER A 246 -6.04 3.39 -13.68
CA SER A 246 -5.89 3.00 -12.27
C SER A 246 -6.01 1.49 -12.09
N ILE A 247 -5.54 0.97 -10.95
CA ILE A 247 -5.79 -0.42 -10.54
C ILE A 247 -7.28 -0.71 -10.56
N ASN A 248 -8.07 0.12 -9.86
CA ASN A 248 -9.51 -0.04 -9.71
C ASN A 248 -10.20 -0.24 -11.07
N SER A 249 -9.99 0.69 -12.00
CA SER A 249 -10.60 0.62 -13.32
C SER A 249 -10.08 -0.57 -14.15
N SER A 250 -8.76 -0.77 -14.16
CA SER A 250 -8.14 -1.77 -15.04
C SER A 250 -8.40 -3.21 -14.59
N VAL A 251 -8.36 -3.48 -13.28
CA VAL A 251 -8.64 -4.81 -12.73
C VAL A 251 -10.12 -5.15 -12.87
N THR A 252 -11.01 -4.22 -12.48
CA THR A 252 -12.45 -4.46 -12.60
C THR A 252 -12.89 -4.69 -14.04
N LEU A 253 -12.47 -3.83 -14.98
CA LEU A 253 -12.91 -3.92 -16.36
C LEU A 253 -12.14 -4.96 -17.19
N GLY A 254 -10.86 -5.19 -16.86
CA GLY A 254 -10.00 -6.11 -17.62
C GLY A 254 -10.05 -7.55 -17.15
N LEU A 255 -10.12 -7.78 -15.85
CA LEU A 255 -10.15 -9.13 -15.26
C LEU A 255 -11.52 -9.54 -14.72
N GLY A 256 -12.46 -8.59 -14.59
CA GLY A 256 -13.75 -8.86 -13.97
C GLY A 256 -13.67 -9.08 -12.46
N ILE A 257 -12.57 -8.70 -11.82
CA ILE A 257 -12.36 -8.86 -10.39
C ILE A 257 -12.86 -7.61 -9.67
N PRO A 258 -13.75 -7.72 -8.69
CA PRO A 258 -14.18 -6.60 -7.86
C PRO A 258 -13.00 -5.87 -7.25
N THR A 259 -13.01 -4.54 -7.31
CA THR A 259 -11.93 -3.72 -6.75
C THR A 259 -12.49 -2.53 -5.99
N ILE A 260 -12.03 -2.34 -4.75
CA ILE A 260 -12.37 -1.19 -3.91
C ILE A 260 -11.11 -0.36 -3.70
N THR A 261 -11.15 0.93 -4.09
CA THR A 261 -10.15 1.87 -3.61
C THR A 261 -10.65 2.50 -2.31
N VAL A 262 -9.80 2.47 -1.29
CA VAL A 262 -10.06 3.05 0.02
C VAL A 262 -9.26 4.34 0.12
N GLU A 263 -9.94 5.47 0.14
CA GLU A 263 -9.32 6.80 0.27
C GLU A 263 -9.48 7.30 1.70
N THR A 264 -8.39 7.75 2.33
CA THR A 264 -8.45 8.50 3.60
C THR A 264 -8.00 9.94 3.40
N PHE A 265 -8.67 10.88 4.06
CA PHE A 265 -8.37 12.29 3.85
C PHE A 265 -7.07 12.72 4.53
N ARG A 266 -6.10 13.24 3.76
CA ARG A 266 -4.77 13.64 4.22
C ARG A 266 -4.75 14.78 5.25
N GLY A 267 -5.82 15.52 5.40
CA GLY A 267 -5.95 16.57 6.41
C GLY A 267 -6.15 16.05 7.84
N PHE A 268 -6.44 14.76 8.00
CA PHE A 268 -6.51 14.15 9.32
C PHE A 268 -5.12 13.74 9.83
N ASP A 269 -5.02 13.55 11.16
CA ASP A 269 -3.83 12.99 11.76
C ASP A 269 -3.46 11.63 11.13
N ILE A 270 -2.16 11.35 11.01
CA ILE A 270 -1.69 10.16 10.30
C ILE A 270 -2.11 8.87 11.01
N LYS A 271 -2.15 8.84 12.36
CA LYS A 271 -2.62 7.67 13.11
C LYS A 271 -4.07 7.37 12.79
N ARG A 272 -4.92 8.40 12.77
CA ARG A 272 -6.33 8.27 12.37
C ARG A 272 -6.46 7.66 10.98
N ARG A 273 -5.71 8.16 10.02
CA ARG A 273 -5.76 7.68 8.63
C ARG A 273 -5.31 6.22 8.50
N VAL A 274 -4.25 5.84 9.20
CA VAL A 274 -3.79 4.44 9.28
C VAL A 274 -4.87 3.57 9.92
N TYR A 275 -5.45 4.02 11.03
CA TYR A 275 -6.52 3.30 11.71
C TYR A 275 -7.73 3.09 10.78
N ASP A 276 -8.19 4.13 10.11
CA ASP A 276 -9.34 4.04 9.20
C ASP A 276 -9.10 3.06 8.04
N GLN A 277 -7.86 2.97 7.54
CA GLN A 277 -7.46 1.95 6.55
C GLN A 277 -7.53 0.53 7.13
N LEU A 278 -6.94 0.33 8.31
CA LEU A 278 -6.90 -0.98 8.98
C LEU A 278 -8.29 -1.45 9.36
N ASP A 279 -9.11 -0.55 9.89
CA ASP A 279 -10.46 -0.81 10.35
C ASP A 279 -11.37 -1.24 9.18
N THR A 280 -11.22 -0.55 8.04
CA THR A 280 -11.89 -0.95 6.79
C THR A 280 -11.46 -2.36 6.34
N VAL A 281 -10.17 -2.66 6.33
CA VAL A 281 -9.69 -3.99 5.93
C VAL A 281 -10.18 -5.05 6.90
N GLN A 282 -10.12 -4.80 8.20
CA GLN A 282 -10.63 -5.70 9.23
C GLN A 282 -12.11 -6.02 9.00
N TYR A 283 -12.93 -5.00 8.77
CA TYR A 283 -14.35 -5.17 8.50
C TYR A 283 -14.60 -6.05 7.27
N ILE A 284 -13.83 -5.84 6.21
CA ILE A 284 -13.92 -6.65 4.99
C ILE A 284 -13.54 -8.11 5.26
N LEU A 285 -12.47 -8.36 6.03
CA LEU A 285 -12.07 -9.72 6.40
C LEU A 285 -13.17 -10.43 7.23
N HIS A 286 -13.80 -9.71 8.17
CA HIS A 286 -14.98 -10.21 8.90
C HIS A 286 -16.17 -10.47 7.99
N PHE A 287 -16.47 -9.55 7.06
CA PHE A 287 -17.56 -9.71 6.10
C PHE A 287 -17.43 -10.99 5.29
N TYR A 288 -16.20 -11.31 4.86
CA TYR A 288 -15.89 -12.55 4.16
C TYR A 288 -15.70 -13.75 5.10
N GLY A 289 -15.80 -13.55 6.41
CA GLY A 289 -15.64 -14.60 7.42
C GLY A 289 -14.25 -15.21 7.42
N MET A 290 -13.22 -14.41 7.18
CA MET A 290 -11.81 -14.84 7.20
C MET A 290 -11.21 -14.75 8.60
N ILE A 291 -11.79 -13.92 9.47
CA ILE A 291 -11.43 -13.71 10.87
C ILE A 291 -12.69 -13.69 11.72
#